data_0ed098c2e8f5fbda9ba60887c555d5c9
#
_entry.id   0ed098c2e8f5fbda9ba60887c555d5c9
#
_cell.length_a   1.000
_cell.length_b   1.000
_cell.length_c   1.000
_cell.angle_alpha   90.00
_cell.angle_beta   90.00
_cell.angle_gamma   90.00
#
_symmetry.space_group_name_H-M   'P 1'
#
loop_
_entity.id
_entity.type
_entity.pdbx_description
1 polymer ?
#
loop_
_entity_poly.entity_id
_entity_poly.type
_entity_poly.pdbx_seq_one_letter_code
_entity_poly.pdbx_strand_id
1 'polypeptide(L)'
;MSYAVKKNIAIFLHHPICSIESVNGIIQALSPVYNLRIFTRHSVQEGFFDDVEMVVFPGGYGDASSFNGLLKSNLREIRKFLRRGGKYLGICMGAYWADSYYFDILSDTRVKQYIKRRNAEIKSSYGTTAQVSWMGEAERMYFYDGPTFIGGDFEEVASYANGDPMAIVQGTVGLIGCHPESEQSWYWKKYMKPQWHQGAHHQLLL
;
A
#
# COMPACT_ATOMS: atom_id res chain seq x y z
N MET A 1 -23.45 10.26 24.53
CA MET A 1 -22.28 9.62 23.87
C MET A 1 -22.11 10.30 22.53
N SER A 2 -21.04 11.06 22.35
CA SER A 2 -20.72 11.68 21.05
C SER A 2 -20.18 10.58 20.14
N TYR A 3 -20.92 10.18 19.13
CA TYR A 3 -20.39 9.30 18.08
C TYR A 3 -19.37 10.13 17.29
N ALA A 4 -18.10 9.76 17.38
CA ALA A 4 -17.09 10.34 16.52
C ALA A 4 -17.49 10.12 15.06
N VAL A 5 -17.60 11.20 14.28
CA VAL A 5 -17.92 11.10 12.86
C VAL A 5 -16.76 10.38 12.16
N LYS A 6 -17.04 9.24 11.51
CA LYS A 6 -16.04 8.52 10.74
C LYS A 6 -15.52 9.40 9.60
N LYS A 7 -14.21 9.43 9.44
CA LYS A 7 -13.54 10.14 8.35
C LYS A 7 -13.67 9.39 7.03
N ASN A 8 -13.68 10.11 5.93
CA ASN A 8 -13.82 9.53 4.60
C ASN A 8 -12.46 9.16 4.01
N ILE A 9 -12.36 7.95 3.47
CA ILE A 9 -11.18 7.44 2.76
C ILE A 9 -11.58 7.05 1.35
N ALA A 10 -10.77 7.41 0.35
CA ALA A 10 -10.96 7.02 -1.02
C ALA A 10 -9.97 5.90 -1.41
N ILE A 11 -10.48 4.77 -1.92
CA ILE A 11 -9.70 3.60 -2.33
C ILE A 11 -9.75 3.48 -3.85
N PHE A 12 -8.59 3.47 -4.49
CA PHE A 12 -8.47 3.34 -5.94
C PHE A 12 -8.74 1.90 -6.39
N LEU A 13 -9.53 1.75 -7.46
CA LEU A 13 -9.80 0.47 -8.10
C LEU A 13 -9.66 0.58 -9.61
N HIS A 14 -8.89 -0.31 -10.22
CA HIS A 14 -8.85 -0.51 -11.67
C HIS A 14 -8.52 -1.96 -12.01
N HIS A 15 -9.55 -2.76 -12.29
CA HIS A 15 -9.35 -4.15 -12.73
C HIS A 15 -8.90 -4.18 -14.22
N PRO A 16 -7.92 -5.03 -14.61
CA PRO A 16 -7.23 -6.03 -13.80
C PRO A 16 -5.93 -5.54 -13.11
N ILE A 17 -5.51 -4.31 -13.32
CA ILE A 17 -4.20 -3.80 -12.85
C ILE A 17 -4.15 -3.74 -11.32
N CYS A 18 -5.13 -3.09 -10.68
CA CYS A 18 -5.27 -3.12 -9.23
C CYS A 18 -6.05 -4.36 -8.81
N SER A 19 -5.50 -5.15 -7.91
CA SER A 19 -6.13 -6.39 -7.45
C SER A 19 -7.44 -6.10 -6.72
N ILE A 20 -8.52 -6.74 -7.18
CA ILE A 20 -9.82 -6.67 -6.49
C ILE A 20 -9.68 -7.26 -5.08
N GLU A 21 -8.90 -8.32 -4.93
CA GLU A 21 -8.65 -8.97 -3.65
C GLU A 21 -7.93 -8.04 -2.68
N SER A 22 -6.94 -7.25 -3.15
CA SER A 22 -6.29 -6.23 -2.33
C SER A 22 -7.28 -5.16 -1.88
N VAL A 23 -8.12 -4.67 -2.80
CA VAL A 23 -9.17 -3.69 -2.44
C VAL A 23 -10.14 -4.28 -1.41
N ASN A 24 -10.57 -5.53 -1.56
CA ASN A 24 -11.46 -6.19 -0.60
C ASN A 24 -10.82 -6.31 0.78
N GLY A 25 -9.56 -6.72 0.87
CA GLY A 25 -8.84 -6.79 2.13
C GLY A 25 -8.69 -5.41 2.80
N ILE A 26 -8.41 -4.36 2.03
CA ILE A 26 -8.38 -2.98 2.51
C ILE A 26 -9.75 -2.54 3.05
N ILE A 27 -10.84 -2.88 2.34
CA ILE A 27 -12.20 -2.59 2.79
C ILE A 27 -12.49 -3.28 4.12
N GLN A 28 -12.15 -4.56 4.26
CA GLN A 28 -12.34 -5.31 5.50
C GLN A 28 -11.55 -4.68 6.66
N ALA A 29 -10.30 -4.26 6.40
CA ALA A 29 -9.44 -3.66 7.41
C ALA A 29 -9.95 -2.29 7.88
N LEU A 30 -10.37 -1.42 6.97
CA LEU A 30 -10.61 0.00 7.25
C LEU A 30 -12.08 0.35 7.52
N SER A 31 -13.06 -0.43 7.03
CA SER A 31 -14.50 -0.12 7.18
C SER A 31 -15.00 -0.05 8.63
N PRO A 32 -14.41 -0.74 9.62
CA PRO A 32 -14.81 -0.58 11.01
C PRO A 32 -14.61 0.86 11.54
N VAL A 33 -13.58 1.57 11.04
CA VAL A 33 -13.15 2.87 11.57
C VAL A 33 -13.48 4.03 10.63
N TYR A 34 -13.51 3.79 9.31
CA TYR A 34 -13.65 4.81 8.28
C TYR A 34 -14.90 4.62 7.41
N ASN A 35 -15.37 5.73 6.81
CA ASN A 35 -16.29 5.68 5.67
C ASN A 35 -15.46 5.50 4.40
N LEU A 36 -15.80 4.51 3.58
CA LEU A 36 -15.03 4.15 2.41
C LEU A 36 -15.73 4.55 1.12
N ARG A 37 -14.96 5.14 0.20
CA ARG A 37 -15.40 5.49 -1.16
C ARG A 37 -14.46 4.81 -2.15
N ILE A 38 -14.98 3.94 -2.99
CA ILE A 38 -14.21 3.38 -4.11
C ILE A 38 -14.22 4.39 -5.26
N PHE A 39 -13.05 4.61 -5.86
CA PHE A 39 -12.93 5.47 -7.04
C PHE A 39 -12.10 4.82 -8.14
N THR A 40 -12.36 5.24 -9.37
CA THR A 40 -11.63 4.83 -10.56
C THR A 40 -10.99 6.07 -11.21
N ARG A 41 -10.18 5.87 -12.25
CA ARG A 41 -9.64 6.99 -13.03
C ARG A 41 -10.71 7.91 -13.62
N HIS A 42 -11.94 7.43 -13.78
CA HIS A 42 -13.07 8.20 -14.33
C HIS A 42 -13.89 8.93 -13.26
N SER A 43 -13.66 8.62 -11.98
CA SER A 43 -14.37 9.24 -10.86
C SER A 43 -13.82 10.61 -10.47
N VAL A 44 -12.53 10.85 -10.76
CA VAL A 44 -11.81 12.03 -10.27
C VAL A 44 -12.13 13.25 -11.12
N GLN A 45 -12.81 14.19 -10.51
CA GLN A 45 -13.10 15.52 -11.04
C GLN A 45 -12.74 16.57 -10.00
N GLU A 46 -12.82 17.84 -10.33
CA GLU A 46 -12.55 18.92 -9.39
C GLU A 46 -13.42 18.78 -8.13
N GLY A 47 -12.80 18.90 -6.95
CA GLY A 47 -13.47 18.75 -5.66
C GLY A 47 -13.72 17.31 -5.20
N PHE A 48 -13.38 16.29 -5.98
CA PHE A 48 -13.61 14.89 -5.61
C PHE A 48 -13.03 14.51 -4.24
N PHE A 49 -11.87 15.07 -3.88
CA PHE A 49 -11.18 14.78 -2.62
C PHE A 49 -11.44 15.80 -1.50
N ASP A 50 -12.42 16.71 -1.62
CA ASP A 50 -12.59 17.81 -0.64
C ASP A 50 -12.99 17.35 0.75
N ASP A 51 -13.74 16.26 0.84
CA ASP A 51 -14.17 15.62 2.09
C ASP A 51 -13.37 14.35 2.43
N VAL A 52 -12.29 14.06 1.69
CA VAL A 52 -11.45 12.87 1.87
C VAL A 52 -10.24 13.21 2.74
N GLU A 53 -9.94 12.36 3.73
CA GLU A 53 -8.74 12.47 4.57
C GLU A 53 -7.55 11.72 3.98
N MET A 54 -7.79 10.54 3.43
CA MET A 54 -6.75 9.65 2.93
C MET A 54 -7.15 9.03 1.59
N VAL A 55 -6.20 8.94 0.68
CA VAL A 55 -6.32 8.15 -0.55
C VAL A 55 -5.48 6.87 -0.41
N VAL A 56 -6.05 5.73 -0.80
CA VAL A 56 -5.40 4.42 -0.72
C VAL A 56 -5.21 3.84 -2.12
N PHE A 57 -3.97 3.47 -2.43
CA PHE A 57 -3.61 2.75 -3.66
C PHE A 57 -3.22 1.31 -3.31
N PRO A 58 -4.00 0.33 -3.78
CA PRO A 58 -3.83 -1.08 -3.44
C PRO A 58 -2.65 -1.73 -4.16
N GLY A 59 -2.40 -3.00 -3.82
CA GLY A 59 -1.58 -3.88 -4.61
C GLY A 59 -2.18 -4.15 -5.99
N GLY A 60 -1.35 -4.65 -6.91
CA GLY A 60 -1.79 -4.89 -8.28
C GLY A 60 -0.91 -5.88 -9.02
N TYR A 61 -1.26 -6.10 -10.28
CA TYR A 61 -0.56 -6.99 -11.20
C TYR A 61 0.16 -6.20 -12.30
N GLY A 62 1.29 -6.73 -12.74
CA GLY A 62 2.07 -6.13 -13.82
C GLY A 62 3.10 -5.11 -13.36
N ASP A 63 3.48 -4.24 -14.28
CA ASP A 63 4.55 -3.26 -14.08
C ASP A 63 4.00 -1.92 -13.56
N ALA A 64 4.77 -1.26 -12.70
CA ALA A 64 4.40 0.05 -12.14
C ALA A 64 4.20 1.14 -13.22
N SER A 65 4.76 0.98 -14.43
CA SER A 65 4.56 1.89 -15.58
C SER A 65 3.11 1.97 -16.07
N SER A 66 2.26 0.99 -15.68
CA SER A 66 0.80 1.06 -15.86
C SER A 66 0.18 2.34 -15.31
N PHE A 67 0.84 2.99 -14.34
CA PHE A 67 0.50 4.31 -13.82
C PHE A 67 0.15 5.33 -14.91
N ASN A 68 0.95 5.39 -15.98
CA ASN A 68 0.76 6.38 -17.05
C ASN A 68 -0.60 6.25 -17.75
N GLY A 69 -1.05 5.01 -17.99
CA GLY A 69 -2.36 4.75 -18.60
C GLY A 69 -3.54 4.94 -17.64
N LEU A 70 -3.29 4.78 -16.34
CA LEU A 70 -4.35 4.76 -15.32
C LEU A 70 -4.57 6.12 -14.64
N LEU A 71 -3.49 6.83 -14.29
CA LEU A 71 -3.54 7.91 -13.32
C LEU A 71 -2.97 9.23 -13.84
N LYS A 72 -2.31 9.25 -15.01
CA LYS A 72 -1.72 10.48 -15.55
C LYS A 72 -2.73 11.63 -15.68
N SER A 73 -3.96 11.32 -16.09
CA SER A 73 -5.05 12.31 -16.20
C SER A 73 -5.52 12.85 -14.84
N ASN A 74 -5.35 12.06 -13.77
CA ASN A 74 -5.81 12.39 -12.41
C ASN A 74 -4.69 12.99 -11.54
N LEU A 75 -3.46 13.00 -12.05
CA LEU A 75 -2.26 13.37 -11.30
C LEU A 75 -2.36 14.75 -10.67
N ARG A 76 -2.95 15.70 -11.38
CA ARG A 76 -3.13 17.08 -10.91
C ARG A 76 -3.99 17.13 -9.65
N GLU A 77 -5.15 16.48 -9.66
CA GLU A 77 -6.10 16.53 -8.55
C GLU A 77 -5.58 15.75 -7.33
N ILE A 78 -4.94 14.59 -7.56
CA ILE A 78 -4.32 13.80 -6.48
C ILE A 78 -3.16 14.59 -5.85
N ARG A 79 -2.28 15.20 -6.64
CA ARG A 79 -1.20 16.05 -6.10
C ARG A 79 -1.73 17.30 -5.38
N LYS A 80 -2.82 17.91 -5.86
CA LYS A 80 -3.49 19.03 -5.19
C LYS A 80 -4.01 18.59 -3.81
N PHE A 81 -4.66 17.42 -3.74
CA PHE A 81 -5.10 16.82 -2.49
C PHE A 81 -3.93 16.60 -1.50
N LEU A 82 -2.84 15.97 -1.95
CA LEU A 82 -1.69 15.69 -1.10
C LEU A 82 -1.00 16.98 -0.60
N ARG A 83 -0.84 18.00 -1.47
CA ARG A 83 -0.24 19.29 -1.08
C ARG A 83 -1.05 20.05 -0.03
N ARG A 84 -2.35 19.85 0.06
CA ARG A 84 -3.17 20.45 1.13
C ARG A 84 -3.23 19.63 2.42
N GLY A 85 -2.35 18.62 2.56
CA GLY A 85 -2.21 17.79 3.76
C GLY A 85 -3.02 16.51 3.74
N GLY A 86 -3.60 16.13 2.60
CA GLY A 86 -4.21 14.82 2.42
C GLY A 86 -3.20 13.69 2.61
N LYS A 87 -3.66 12.56 3.16
CA LYS A 87 -2.82 11.40 3.43
C LYS A 87 -2.80 10.43 2.24
N TYR A 88 -1.69 9.75 2.09
CA TYR A 88 -1.48 8.70 1.08
C TYR A 88 -1.14 7.38 1.77
N LEU A 89 -1.81 6.30 1.43
CA LEU A 89 -1.43 4.94 1.79
C LEU A 89 -1.23 4.14 0.50
N GLY A 90 0.00 3.66 0.29
CA GLY A 90 0.34 2.82 -0.85
C GLY A 90 0.78 1.43 -0.42
N ILE A 91 0.16 0.38 -0.98
CA ILE A 91 0.50 -1.01 -0.69
C ILE A 91 1.06 -1.64 -1.97
N CYS A 92 2.23 -2.27 -1.90
CA CYS A 92 2.88 -2.97 -3.02
C CYS A 92 2.95 -2.08 -4.27
N MET A 93 2.10 -2.26 -5.27
CA MET A 93 2.05 -1.40 -6.46
C MET A 93 1.77 0.06 -6.11
N GLY A 94 0.84 0.32 -5.20
CA GLY A 94 0.58 1.67 -4.70
C GLY A 94 1.81 2.28 -4.02
N ALA A 95 2.66 1.49 -3.37
CA ALA A 95 3.91 1.97 -2.81
C ALA A 95 4.95 2.31 -3.90
N TYR A 96 5.03 1.54 -4.99
CA TYR A 96 5.86 1.89 -6.15
C TYR A 96 5.45 3.22 -6.77
N TRP A 97 4.15 3.53 -6.83
CA TRP A 97 3.65 4.76 -7.43
C TRP A 97 3.97 6.04 -6.65
N ALA A 98 4.43 5.93 -5.41
CA ALA A 98 4.91 7.08 -4.65
C ALA A 98 6.24 7.65 -5.14
N ASP A 99 7.04 6.85 -5.89
CA ASP A 99 8.37 7.24 -6.41
C ASP A 99 8.31 8.46 -7.35
N SER A 100 9.47 9.10 -7.51
CA SER A 100 9.65 10.29 -8.34
C SER A 100 9.24 10.13 -9.82
N TYR A 101 9.22 8.92 -10.34
CA TYR A 101 8.76 8.63 -11.71
C TYR A 101 7.24 8.70 -11.87
N TYR A 102 6.49 8.69 -10.76
CA TYR A 102 5.02 8.58 -10.76
C TYR A 102 4.36 9.75 -10.03
N PHE A 103 3.91 9.54 -8.80
CA PHE A 103 3.30 10.63 -8.03
C PHE A 103 4.29 11.69 -7.56
N ASP A 104 5.58 11.33 -7.40
CA ASP A 104 6.64 12.23 -6.95
C ASP A 104 6.28 12.91 -5.62
N ILE A 105 6.01 12.07 -4.61
CA ILE A 105 5.53 12.51 -3.30
C ILE A 105 6.47 12.19 -2.15
N LEU A 106 7.64 11.64 -2.46
CA LEU A 106 8.68 11.30 -1.50
C LEU A 106 9.84 12.30 -1.58
N SER A 107 10.41 12.64 -0.43
CA SER A 107 11.59 13.51 -0.34
C SER A 107 12.84 12.65 -0.17
N ASP A 108 13.76 12.70 -1.16
CA ASP A 108 15.05 12.00 -1.17
C ASP A 108 14.97 10.49 -0.93
N THR A 109 13.78 9.90 -0.90
CA THR A 109 13.52 8.48 -0.76
C THR A 109 13.26 7.86 -2.13
N ARG A 110 13.89 6.70 -2.39
CA ARG A 110 13.73 5.91 -3.60
C ARG A 110 13.00 4.61 -3.30
N VAL A 111 12.08 4.26 -4.16
CA VAL A 111 11.39 2.96 -4.10
C VAL A 111 12.14 1.96 -4.96
N LYS A 112 12.53 0.83 -4.38
CA LYS A 112 13.30 -0.23 -5.04
C LYS A 112 12.63 -1.57 -4.91
N GLN A 113 12.72 -2.38 -5.94
CA GLN A 113 12.22 -3.75 -5.94
C GLN A 113 13.01 -4.60 -4.93
N TYR A 114 12.33 -5.15 -3.90
CA TYR A 114 13.01 -5.88 -2.81
C TYR A 114 13.77 -7.11 -3.31
N ILE A 115 13.20 -7.91 -4.22
CA ILE A 115 13.82 -9.14 -4.73
C ILE A 115 15.17 -8.88 -5.43
N LYS A 116 15.46 -7.65 -5.86
CA LYS A 116 16.73 -7.23 -6.45
C LYS A 116 17.78 -6.79 -5.44
N ARG A 117 17.40 -6.69 -4.16
CA ARG A 117 18.36 -6.34 -3.11
C ARG A 117 19.35 -7.47 -2.89
N ARG A 118 20.62 -7.13 -2.61
CA ARG A 118 21.72 -8.09 -2.52
C ARG A 118 21.43 -9.24 -1.55
N ASN A 119 20.92 -8.91 -0.36
CA ASN A 119 20.68 -9.85 0.74
C ASN A 119 19.19 -10.15 0.95
N ALA A 120 18.33 -9.89 -0.06
CA ALA A 120 16.93 -10.25 0.05
C ALA A 120 16.77 -11.77 0.21
N GLU A 121 15.95 -12.20 1.16
CA GLU A 121 15.62 -13.62 1.38
C GLU A 121 14.76 -14.18 0.26
N ILE A 122 13.95 -13.31 -0.38
CA ILE A 122 13.08 -13.67 -1.50
C ILE A 122 13.70 -13.11 -2.79
N LYS A 123 13.92 -13.99 -3.77
CA LYS A 123 14.49 -13.64 -5.08
C LYS A 123 13.52 -13.83 -6.25
N SER A 124 12.27 -14.18 -5.94
CA SER A 124 11.22 -14.45 -6.92
C SER A 124 10.07 -13.47 -6.75
N SER A 125 9.49 -13.04 -7.86
CA SER A 125 8.29 -12.19 -7.88
C SER A 125 6.97 -12.97 -7.63
N TYR A 126 7.02 -14.29 -7.49
CA TYR A 126 5.82 -15.08 -7.22
C TYR A 126 5.35 -14.95 -5.77
N GLY A 127 4.02 -14.97 -5.59
CA GLY A 127 3.39 -14.93 -4.28
C GLY A 127 3.99 -15.94 -3.29
N THR A 128 4.41 -15.45 -2.14
CA THR A 128 4.98 -16.20 -1.03
C THR A 128 4.71 -15.43 0.28
N THR A 129 5.38 -15.79 1.36
CA THR A 129 5.39 -15.02 2.60
C THR A 129 6.81 -14.55 2.92
N ALA A 130 6.94 -13.31 3.36
CA ALA A 130 8.19 -12.74 3.87
C ALA A 130 8.18 -12.77 5.40
N GLN A 131 9.33 -13.00 6.00
CA GLN A 131 9.54 -12.71 7.40
C GLN A 131 9.84 -11.21 7.54
N VAL A 132 9.09 -10.55 8.41
CA VAL A 132 9.21 -9.11 8.66
C VAL A 132 9.27 -8.83 10.16
N SER A 133 9.83 -7.70 10.54
CA SER A 133 9.69 -7.13 11.87
C SER A 133 8.77 -5.92 11.77
N TRP A 134 7.60 -5.98 12.37
CA TRP A 134 6.64 -4.88 12.40
C TRP A 134 6.63 -4.24 13.79
N MET A 135 7.10 -3.01 13.90
CA MET A 135 7.27 -2.30 15.18
C MET A 135 8.02 -3.13 16.25
N GLY A 136 8.99 -3.95 15.80
CA GLY A 136 9.79 -4.83 16.65
C GLY A 136 9.24 -6.24 16.84
N GLU A 137 7.99 -6.50 16.47
CA GLU A 137 7.37 -7.82 16.56
C GLU A 137 7.63 -8.64 15.27
N ALA A 138 7.95 -9.92 15.45
CA ALA A 138 8.21 -10.82 14.31
C ALA A 138 6.90 -11.29 13.70
N GLU A 139 6.72 -11.00 12.42
CA GLU A 139 5.54 -11.36 11.65
C GLU A 139 5.91 -12.11 10.38
N ARG A 140 4.96 -12.84 9.83
CA ARG A 140 5.08 -13.51 8.53
C ARG A 140 3.93 -13.06 7.62
N MET A 141 4.26 -12.20 6.66
CA MET A 141 3.28 -11.47 5.86
C MET A 141 3.32 -11.89 4.39
N TYR A 142 2.17 -11.88 3.72
CA TYR A 142 2.11 -12.16 2.29
C TYR A 142 2.94 -11.15 1.50
N PHE A 143 3.73 -11.66 0.57
CA PHE A 143 4.62 -10.91 -0.29
C PHE A 143 4.39 -11.29 -1.76
N TYR A 144 4.28 -10.27 -2.62
CA TYR A 144 4.21 -10.43 -4.08
C TYR A 144 4.96 -9.28 -4.73
N ASP A 145 6.27 -9.47 -4.97
CA ASP A 145 7.15 -8.50 -5.64
C ASP A 145 7.09 -7.06 -5.11
N GLY A 146 6.92 -6.92 -3.81
CA GLY A 146 6.80 -5.61 -3.17
C GLY A 146 8.11 -4.84 -3.09
N PRO A 147 8.04 -3.52 -2.84
CA PRO A 147 9.22 -2.66 -2.73
C PRO A 147 9.89 -2.70 -1.35
N THR A 148 11.08 -2.10 -1.35
CA THR A 148 11.78 -1.54 -0.19
C THR A 148 12.09 -0.07 -0.45
N PHE A 149 12.49 0.67 0.58
CA PHE A 149 12.69 2.11 0.55
C PHE A 149 14.13 2.46 0.94
N ILE A 150 14.76 3.41 0.22
CA ILE A 150 16.18 3.70 0.38
C ILE A 150 16.41 5.22 0.34
N GLY A 151 17.26 5.70 1.25
CA GLY A 151 17.56 7.12 1.37
C GLY A 151 16.43 7.91 2.01
N GLY A 152 16.59 9.23 2.07
CA GLY A 152 15.62 10.10 2.71
C GLY A 152 15.54 9.97 4.22
N ASP A 153 14.67 10.79 4.81
CA ASP A 153 14.34 10.76 6.24
C ASP A 153 12.88 10.33 6.39
N PHE A 154 12.66 9.16 6.98
CA PHE A 154 11.34 8.58 7.21
C PHE A 154 11.33 7.77 8.52
N GLU A 155 10.15 7.59 9.07
CA GLU A 155 9.92 6.65 10.15
C GLU A 155 9.80 5.24 9.57
N GLU A 156 10.67 4.32 10.00
CA GLU A 156 10.57 2.90 9.66
C GLU A 156 9.55 2.24 10.59
N VAL A 157 8.47 1.73 10.02
CA VAL A 157 7.42 1.00 10.73
C VAL A 157 7.70 -0.49 10.74
N ALA A 158 8.24 -1.01 9.64
CA ALA A 158 8.61 -2.42 9.53
C ALA A 158 9.81 -2.63 8.60
N SER A 159 10.56 -3.70 8.86
CA SER A 159 11.69 -4.15 8.02
C SER A 159 11.53 -5.59 7.55
N TYR A 160 12.16 -5.90 6.41
CA TYR A 160 12.38 -7.27 5.96
C TYR A 160 13.45 -7.97 6.82
N ALA A 161 13.56 -9.30 6.72
CA ALA A 161 14.55 -10.10 7.46
C ALA A 161 16.01 -9.66 7.24
N ASN A 162 16.32 -9.05 6.08
CA ASN A 162 17.65 -8.53 5.78
C ASN A 162 17.91 -7.11 6.33
N GLY A 163 16.95 -6.52 7.05
CA GLY A 163 17.00 -5.17 7.60
C GLY A 163 16.62 -4.06 6.62
N ASP A 164 16.26 -4.36 5.37
CA ASP A 164 15.75 -3.33 4.45
C ASP A 164 14.34 -2.88 4.89
N PRO A 165 14.00 -1.57 4.86
CA PRO A 165 12.69 -1.06 5.22
C PRO A 165 11.57 -1.68 4.36
N MET A 166 10.52 -2.19 5.01
CA MET A 166 9.35 -2.81 4.40
C MET A 166 8.11 -1.93 4.47
N ALA A 167 7.94 -1.22 5.55
CA ALA A 167 6.90 -0.21 5.72
C ALA A 167 7.48 1.06 6.32
N ILE A 168 7.09 2.21 5.78
CA ILE A 168 7.58 3.52 6.19
C ILE A 168 6.47 4.56 6.26
N VAL A 169 6.70 5.60 7.05
CA VAL A 169 5.91 6.83 7.03
C VAL A 169 6.85 8.01 6.77
N GLN A 170 6.55 8.80 5.74
CA GLN A 170 7.23 10.06 5.46
C GLN A 170 6.19 11.19 5.37
N GLY A 171 6.11 12.01 6.40
CA GLY A 171 5.09 13.06 6.48
C GLY A 171 3.67 12.48 6.50
N THR A 172 2.90 12.74 5.44
CA THR A 172 1.53 12.22 5.28
C THR A 172 1.46 10.99 4.36
N VAL A 173 2.60 10.41 3.99
CA VAL A 173 2.71 9.28 3.07
C VAL A 173 3.10 8.02 3.83
N GLY A 174 2.22 7.03 3.89
CA GLY A 174 2.47 5.68 4.40
C GLY A 174 2.65 4.70 3.24
N LEU A 175 3.70 3.89 3.28
CA LEU A 175 4.03 2.91 2.22
C LEU A 175 4.34 1.56 2.81
N ILE A 176 3.84 0.49 2.18
CA ILE A 176 3.98 -0.89 2.64
C ILE A 176 4.41 -1.78 1.46
N GLY A 177 5.48 -2.54 1.64
CA GLY A 177 5.99 -3.46 0.61
C GLY A 177 5.26 -4.80 0.57
N CYS A 178 4.89 -5.36 1.71
CA CYS A 178 4.09 -6.57 1.84
C CYS A 178 2.59 -6.27 1.83
N HIS A 179 1.77 -7.31 2.08
CA HIS A 179 0.31 -7.24 2.00
C HIS A 179 -0.37 -7.57 3.33
N PRO A 180 -0.45 -6.62 4.28
CA PRO A 180 -1.21 -6.85 5.53
C PRO A 180 -2.71 -7.04 5.28
N GLU A 181 -3.24 -6.51 4.16
CA GLU A 181 -4.62 -6.67 3.73
C GLU A 181 -4.92 -8.03 3.11
N SER A 182 -3.91 -8.91 2.95
CA SER A 182 -4.08 -10.21 2.29
C SER A 182 -5.17 -11.06 2.91
N GLU A 183 -5.88 -11.81 2.07
CA GLU A 183 -6.96 -12.71 2.47
C GLU A 183 -6.52 -14.18 2.46
N GLN A 184 -7.31 -15.05 3.08
CA GLN A 184 -7.02 -16.48 3.20
C GLN A 184 -6.76 -17.14 1.83
N SER A 185 -7.48 -16.76 0.81
CA SER A 185 -7.35 -17.29 -0.56
C SER A 185 -5.96 -17.10 -1.17
N TRP A 186 -5.20 -16.09 -0.71
CA TRP A 186 -3.84 -15.82 -1.21
C TRP A 186 -2.83 -16.85 -0.71
N TYR A 187 -3.10 -17.51 0.43
CA TYR A 187 -2.25 -18.53 1.04
C TYR A 187 -2.53 -19.93 0.49
N TRP A 188 -2.76 -20.06 -0.84
CA TRP A 188 -3.18 -21.29 -1.49
C TRP A 188 -2.10 -22.40 -1.53
N LYS A 189 -0.82 -22.02 -1.52
CA LYS A 189 0.28 -23.01 -1.49
C LYS A 189 0.31 -23.75 -0.15
N LYS A 190 0.56 -25.05 -0.19
CA LYS A 190 0.53 -25.92 1.01
C LYS A 190 1.33 -25.35 2.20
N TYR A 191 2.53 -24.82 1.92
CA TYR A 191 3.40 -24.26 2.96
C TYR A 191 2.93 -22.89 3.49
N MET A 192 2.11 -22.17 2.75
CA MET A 192 1.61 -20.86 3.14
C MET A 192 0.33 -20.96 3.98
N LYS A 193 -0.50 -21.99 3.78
CA LYS A 193 -1.77 -22.14 4.48
C LYS A 193 -1.69 -21.97 6.00
N PRO A 194 -0.73 -22.61 6.72
CA PRO A 194 -0.60 -22.44 8.16
C PRO A 194 -0.06 -21.05 8.58
N GLN A 195 0.35 -20.23 7.63
CA GLN A 195 0.89 -18.88 7.89
C GLN A 195 -0.18 -17.79 7.71
N TRP A 196 -1.42 -18.18 7.41
CA TRP A 196 -2.53 -17.24 7.34
C TRP A 196 -2.81 -16.62 8.71
N HIS A 197 -2.74 -15.31 8.79
CA HIS A 197 -2.88 -14.52 10.03
C HIS A 197 -4.33 -14.38 10.53
N GLN A 198 -5.30 -15.02 9.90
CA GLN A 198 -6.72 -15.03 10.28
C GLN A 198 -7.33 -13.61 10.42
N GLY A 199 -6.85 -12.67 9.61
CA GLY A 199 -7.29 -11.26 9.62
C GLY A 199 -6.53 -10.37 10.61
N ALA A 200 -5.65 -10.89 11.46
CA ALA A 200 -4.92 -10.09 12.45
C ALA A 200 -4.10 -8.97 11.82
N HIS A 201 -3.47 -9.20 10.67
CA HIS A 201 -2.68 -8.18 9.98
C HIS A 201 -3.51 -7.00 9.44
N HIS A 202 -4.83 -7.15 9.27
CA HIS A 202 -5.70 -6.04 8.86
C HIS A 202 -5.63 -4.87 9.86
N GLN A 203 -5.38 -5.14 11.14
CA GLN A 203 -5.23 -4.11 12.17
C GLN A 203 -3.96 -3.28 11.99
N LEU A 204 -2.96 -3.77 11.27
CA LEU A 204 -1.72 -3.05 10.98
C LEU A 204 -1.91 -1.88 10.00
N LEU A 205 -3.09 -1.79 9.37
CA LEU A 205 -3.48 -0.68 8.49
C LEU A 205 -4.16 0.49 9.23
N LEU A 206 -4.45 0.33 10.50
CA LEU A 206 -5.11 1.33 11.36
C LEU A 206 -4.12 2.19 12.12
#